data_ba355737d19f15becb310499097b8b98
#
_entry.id   ba355737d19f15becb310499097b8b98
#
_cell.length_a   1.000
_cell.length_b   1.000
_cell.length_c   1.000
_cell.angle_alpha   90.00
_cell.angle_beta   90.00
_cell.angle_gamma   90.00
#
_symmetry.space_group_name_H-M   'P 1'
#
loop_
_entity.id
_entity.type
_entity.pdbx_description
1 polymer ?
#
loop_
_entity_poly.entity_id
_entity_poly.type
_entity_poly.pdbx_seq_one_letter_code
_entity_poly.pdbx_strand_id
1 'polypeptide(L)'
;MRAAEERHWWYAGLHDLVVRWVRREAARVGKPLDILDSGCGTGQLCTLLQPFGAITGCDIHPLALAATTQRGIVRVVRHDLVADSLGTEQYDVITCMDVLYHRAVTDERAALGNLHRALRKGGLLLIQVPAFNLLRGAHDVAVHTRRRYRRRELVRLLRETGFQVKLASYRLFPFFLPAMLWRRLTRADGGQPRSDLVRSFPPWMAQLLIVYIKAENRCLSVGVTLPLGTSVFAAARK
;
A
#
# COMPACT_ATOMS: atom_id res chain seq x y z
N MET A 1 -10.36 6.98 10.96
CA MET A 1 -9.55 6.65 9.79
C MET A 1 -9.28 7.87 8.91
N ARG A 2 -10.28 8.59 8.41
CA ARG A 2 -10.14 9.76 7.52
C ARG A 2 -9.13 10.82 8.04
N ALA A 3 -9.25 11.29 9.29
CA ALA A 3 -8.34 12.26 9.89
C ALA A 3 -6.88 11.75 10.02
N ALA A 4 -6.70 10.43 10.22
CA ALA A 4 -5.38 9.83 10.28
C ALA A 4 -4.73 9.77 8.88
N GLU A 5 -5.47 9.42 7.83
CA GLU A 5 -4.95 9.40 6.46
C GLU A 5 -4.49 10.76 5.97
N GLU A 6 -5.14 11.84 6.43
CA GLU A 6 -4.82 13.21 6.03
C GLU A 6 -3.61 13.79 6.77
N ARG A 7 -3.39 13.40 8.02
CA ARG A 7 -2.43 14.10 8.91
C ARG A 7 -1.28 13.24 9.40
N HIS A 8 -1.40 11.92 9.32
CA HIS A 8 -0.39 11.04 9.88
C HIS A 8 0.81 10.92 8.93
N TRP A 9 2.01 11.16 9.45
CA TRP A 9 3.30 11.13 8.73
C TRP A 9 3.52 9.87 7.89
N TRP A 10 3.02 8.72 8.39
CA TRP A 10 3.16 7.43 7.70
C TRP A 10 2.39 7.40 6.38
N TYR A 11 1.12 7.87 6.38
CA TYR A 11 0.32 7.99 5.17
C TYR A 11 0.90 9.04 4.21
N ALA A 12 1.34 10.18 4.72
CA ALA A 12 2.01 11.20 3.89
C ALA A 12 3.23 10.61 3.16
N GLY A 13 4.03 9.78 3.86
CA GLY A 13 5.17 9.09 3.27
C GLY A 13 4.77 8.02 2.25
N LEU A 14 3.73 7.24 2.52
CA LEU A 14 3.24 6.22 1.58
C LEU A 14 2.70 6.86 0.30
N HIS A 15 1.86 7.87 0.45
CA HIS A 15 1.27 8.60 -0.67
C HIS A 15 2.33 9.30 -1.54
N ASP A 16 3.33 9.96 -0.93
CA ASP A 16 4.45 10.56 -1.67
C ASP A 16 5.19 9.53 -2.54
N LEU A 17 5.44 8.32 -2.01
CA LEU A 17 6.09 7.26 -2.80
C LEU A 17 5.23 6.84 -4.00
N VAL A 18 3.95 6.56 -3.77
CA VAL A 18 3.03 6.14 -4.84
C VAL A 18 2.90 7.22 -5.90
N VAL A 19 2.68 8.49 -5.49
CA VAL A 19 2.59 9.64 -6.41
C VAL A 19 3.86 9.80 -7.25
N ARG A 20 5.05 9.57 -6.69
CA ARG A 20 6.33 9.61 -7.44
C ARG A 20 6.37 8.55 -8.55
N TRP A 21 5.94 7.34 -8.25
CA TRP A 21 5.91 6.27 -9.23
C TRP A 21 4.85 6.50 -10.30
N VAL A 22 3.65 6.93 -9.93
CA VAL A 22 2.56 7.24 -10.88
C VAL A 22 2.92 8.42 -11.78
N ARG A 23 3.54 9.48 -11.23
CA ARG A 23 4.05 10.62 -12.02
C ARG A 23 5.05 10.19 -13.10
N ARG A 24 5.99 9.28 -12.74
CA ARG A 24 6.94 8.74 -13.72
C ARG A 24 6.24 7.90 -14.78
N GLU A 25 5.26 7.13 -14.37
CA GLU A 25 4.48 6.32 -15.30
C GLU A 25 3.66 7.20 -16.25
N ALA A 26 3.03 8.26 -15.76
CA ALA A 26 2.33 9.25 -16.59
C ALA A 26 3.27 9.90 -17.62
N ALA A 27 4.47 10.28 -17.21
CA ALA A 27 5.49 10.81 -18.11
C ALA A 27 5.95 9.78 -19.14
N ARG A 28 6.06 8.49 -18.77
CA ARG A 28 6.43 7.39 -19.67
C ARG A 28 5.34 7.10 -20.72
N VAL A 29 4.08 7.11 -20.29
CA VAL A 29 2.92 6.78 -21.15
C VAL A 29 2.55 7.96 -22.05
N GLY A 30 2.74 9.20 -21.60
CA GLY A 30 2.50 10.42 -22.39
C GLY A 30 1.03 10.77 -22.61
N LYS A 31 0.10 10.13 -21.89
CA LYS A 31 -1.35 10.39 -21.92
C LYS A 31 -1.95 10.22 -20.54
N PRO A 32 -3.18 10.72 -20.29
CA PRO A 32 -3.89 10.42 -19.03
C PRO A 32 -4.00 8.91 -18.79
N LEU A 33 -3.74 8.50 -17.55
CA LEU A 33 -3.73 7.10 -17.14
C LEU A 33 -5.13 6.63 -16.73
N ASP A 34 -5.44 5.35 -16.96
CA ASP A 34 -6.50 4.65 -16.25
C ASP A 34 -5.90 3.98 -15.00
N ILE A 35 -6.30 4.45 -13.82
CA ILE A 35 -5.71 4.03 -12.54
C ILE A 35 -6.77 3.34 -11.68
N LEU A 36 -6.41 2.19 -11.09
CA LEU A 36 -7.20 1.52 -10.06
C LEU A 36 -6.49 1.64 -8.71
N ASP A 37 -7.21 2.10 -7.69
CA ASP A 37 -6.78 1.96 -6.30
C ASP A 37 -7.54 0.81 -5.65
N SER A 38 -6.86 -0.32 -5.51
CA SER A 38 -7.43 -1.55 -4.97
C SER A 38 -7.28 -1.58 -3.46
N GLY A 39 -8.42 -1.55 -2.75
CA GLY A 39 -8.49 -1.30 -1.32
C GLY A 39 -8.34 0.19 -1.02
N CYS A 40 -9.15 1.02 -1.67
CA CYS A 40 -9.02 2.48 -1.64
C CYS A 40 -9.29 3.13 -0.27
N GLY A 41 -9.86 2.37 0.68
CA GLY A 41 -10.14 2.88 2.03
C GLY A 41 -11.02 4.13 2.01
N THR A 42 -10.54 5.24 2.56
CA THR A 42 -11.29 6.51 2.55
C THR A 42 -11.03 7.39 1.32
N GLY A 43 -10.28 6.90 0.32
CA GLY A 43 -10.10 7.55 -0.98
C GLY A 43 -9.07 8.67 -1.02
N GLN A 44 -8.25 8.85 0.03
CA GLN A 44 -7.22 9.90 0.03
C GLN A 44 -6.19 9.70 -1.08
N LEU A 45 -5.74 8.47 -1.30
CA LEU A 45 -4.81 8.17 -2.39
C LEU A 45 -5.47 8.41 -3.75
N CYS A 46 -6.73 7.99 -3.93
CA CYS A 46 -7.48 8.29 -5.16
C CYS A 46 -7.47 9.79 -5.48
N THR A 47 -7.74 10.66 -4.49
CA THR A 47 -7.73 12.12 -4.68
C THR A 47 -6.36 12.62 -5.15
N LEU A 48 -5.28 12.11 -4.57
CA LEU A 48 -3.91 12.50 -4.93
C LEU A 48 -3.49 12.03 -6.32
N LEU A 49 -4.14 10.99 -6.83
CA LEU A 49 -3.84 10.42 -8.16
C LEU A 49 -4.71 11.00 -9.29
N GLN A 50 -5.82 11.72 -9.00
CA GLN A 50 -6.66 12.38 -10.00
C GLN A 50 -5.92 13.24 -11.03
N PRO A 51 -4.86 13.99 -10.67
CA PRO A 51 -4.11 14.80 -11.64
C PRO A 51 -3.42 13.99 -12.76
N PHE A 52 -3.32 12.66 -12.60
CA PHE A 52 -2.63 11.79 -13.56
C PHE A 52 -3.59 11.07 -14.52
N GLY A 53 -4.90 11.11 -14.29
CA GLY A 53 -5.88 10.49 -15.17
C GLY A 53 -7.17 10.05 -14.49
N ALA A 54 -7.86 9.11 -15.09
CA ALA A 54 -9.12 8.56 -14.57
C ALA A 54 -8.87 7.58 -13.42
N ILE A 55 -9.53 7.82 -12.28
CA ILE A 55 -9.39 7.00 -11.07
C ILE A 55 -10.62 6.14 -10.86
N THR A 56 -10.40 4.85 -10.63
CA THR A 56 -11.38 3.93 -10.06
C THR A 56 -10.90 3.52 -8.67
N GLY A 57 -11.71 3.76 -7.64
CA GLY A 57 -11.48 3.23 -6.29
C GLY A 57 -12.29 1.96 -6.08
N CYS A 58 -11.70 0.90 -5.56
CA CYS A 58 -12.46 -0.27 -5.14
C CYS A 58 -12.11 -0.71 -3.72
N ASP A 59 -13.12 -1.20 -3.00
CA ASP A 59 -12.97 -1.75 -1.66
C ASP A 59 -14.10 -2.76 -1.40
N ILE A 60 -13.90 -3.69 -0.47
CA ILE A 60 -14.94 -4.62 -0.04
C ILE A 60 -15.91 -3.97 0.96
N HIS A 61 -15.46 -2.95 1.69
CA HIS A 61 -16.19 -2.37 2.81
C HIS A 61 -17.05 -1.17 2.38
N PRO A 62 -18.39 -1.20 2.59
CA PRO A 62 -19.30 -0.15 2.12
C PRO A 62 -19.01 1.24 2.71
N LEU A 63 -18.54 1.33 3.95
CA LEU A 63 -18.17 2.61 4.57
C LEU A 63 -16.92 3.24 3.93
N ALA A 64 -15.99 2.42 3.45
CA ALA A 64 -14.83 2.87 2.68
C ALA A 64 -15.28 3.50 1.35
N LEU A 65 -16.15 2.80 0.63
CA LEU A 65 -16.72 3.28 -0.65
C LEU A 65 -17.48 4.59 -0.47
N ALA A 66 -18.34 4.68 0.55
CA ALA A 66 -19.08 5.91 0.86
C ALA A 66 -18.13 7.08 1.15
N ALA A 67 -17.05 6.86 1.93
CA ALA A 67 -16.06 7.88 2.22
C ALA A 67 -15.30 8.32 0.96
N THR A 68 -14.98 7.39 0.06
CA THR A 68 -14.32 7.66 -1.22
C THR A 68 -15.21 8.48 -2.15
N THR A 69 -16.50 8.14 -2.24
CA THR A 69 -17.49 8.92 -3.02
C THR A 69 -17.63 10.34 -2.47
N GLN A 70 -17.66 10.51 -1.14
CA GLN A 70 -17.70 11.84 -0.50
C GLN A 70 -16.49 12.73 -0.82
N ARG A 71 -15.36 12.15 -1.28
CA ARG A 71 -14.19 12.89 -1.77
C ARG A 71 -14.30 13.30 -3.24
N GLY A 72 -15.41 13.02 -3.90
CA GLY A 72 -15.64 13.36 -5.31
C GLY A 72 -15.05 12.34 -6.28
N ILE A 73 -14.69 11.14 -5.83
CA ILE A 73 -14.29 10.05 -6.74
C ILE A 73 -15.55 9.47 -7.37
N VAL A 74 -15.68 9.60 -8.70
CA VAL A 74 -16.88 9.24 -9.44
C VAL A 74 -17.00 7.71 -9.67
N ARG A 75 -15.86 7.07 -9.94
CA ARG A 75 -15.82 5.62 -10.20
C ARG A 75 -15.44 4.89 -8.91
N VAL A 76 -16.44 4.45 -8.16
CA VAL A 76 -16.25 3.69 -6.92
C VAL A 76 -17.02 2.38 -7.01
N VAL A 77 -16.33 1.26 -6.81
CA VAL A 77 -16.87 -0.09 -7.03
C VAL A 77 -16.65 -0.96 -5.80
N ARG A 78 -17.70 -1.65 -5.35
CA ARG A 78 -17.53 -2.73 -4.37
C ARG A 78 -16.88 -3.92 -5.07
N HIS A 79 -15.77 -4.41 -4.52
CA HIS A 79 -15.00 -5.47 -5.16
C HIS A 79 -14.29 -6.34 -4.12
N ASP A 80 -14.50 -7.63 -4.20
CA ASP A 80 -13.68 -8.64 -3.51
C ASP A 80 -12.49 -9.01 -4.40
N LEU A 81 -11.28 -8.74 -3.92
CA LEU A 81 -10.05 -8.93 -4.70
C LEU A 81 -9.79 -10.39 -5.10
N VAL A 82 -10.37 -11.34 -4.35
CA VAL A 82 -10.23 -12.78 -4.60
C VAL A 82 -11.33 -13.30 -5.53
N ALA A 83 -12.58 -12.93 -5.23
CA ALA A 83 -13.76 -13.53 -5.84
C ALA A 83 -14.20 -12.83 -7.14
N ASP A 84 -14.04 -11.51 -7.22
CA ASP A 84 -14.56 -10.72 -8.31
C ASP A 84 -13.55 -10.48 -9.44
N SER A 85 -14.03 -10.17 -10.64
CA SER A 85 -13.20 -9.78 -11.78
C SER A 85 -13.15 -8.27 -11.94
N LEU A 86 -11.95 -7.71 -12.08
CA LEU A 86 -11.69 -6.31 -12.42
C LEU A 86 -11.68 -6.04 -13.93
N GLY A 87 -12.11 -7.02 -14.73
CA GLY A 87 -12.00 -6.98 -16.19
C GLY A 87 -10.59 -7.36 -16.68
N THR A 88 -10.38 -7.18 -17.99
CA THR A 88 -9.11 -7.54 -18.64
C THR A 88 -8.52 -6.30 -19.30
N GLU A 89 -7.25 -6.01 -19.01
CA GLU A 89 -6.48 -4.93 -19.64
C GLU A 89 -7.18 -3.53 -19.57
N GLN A 90 -7.76 -3.21 -18.41
CA GLN A 90 -8.48 -1.96 -18.18
C GLN A 90 -7.58 -0.83 -17.68
N TYR A 91 -6.53 -1.13 -16.93
CA TYR A 91 -5.76 -0.15 -16.17
C TYR A 91 -4.30 -0.06 -16.62
N ASP A 92 -3.78 1.16 -16.68
CA ASP A 92 -2.34 1.43 -16.91
C ASP A 92 -1.55 1.29 -15.60
N VAL A 93 -2.18 1.64 -14.46
CA VAL A 93 -1.60 1.53 -13.12
C VAL A 93 -2.62 0.93 -12.15
N ILE A 94 -2.16 0.01 -11.31
CA ILE A 94 -2.91 -0.47 -10.15
C ILE A 94 -2.08 -0.21 -8.88
N THR A 95 -2.71 0.38 -7.86
CA THR A 95 -2.19 0.48 -6.51
C THR A 95 -2.88 -0.52 -5.60
N CYS A 96 -2.12 -1.20 -4.73
CA CYS A 96 -2.62 -2.17 -3.75
C CYS A 96 -1.85 -1.96 -2.44
N MET A 97 -2.25 -0.91 -1.69
CA MET A 97 -1.52 -0.44 -0.52
C MET A 97 -2.14 -1.01 0.75
N ASP A 98 -1.40 -1.91 1.39
CA ASP A 98 -1.79 -2.54 2.66
C ASP A 98 -3.15 -3.28 2.60
N VAL A 99 -3.37 -4.04 1.53
CA VAL A 99 -4.58 -4.86 1.30
C VAL A 99 -4.27 -6.36 1.32
N LEU A 100 -3.24 -6.81 0.59
CA LEU A 100 -2.96 -8.22 0.35
C LEU A 100 -2.78 -9.04 1.65
N TYR A 101 -2.39 -8.39 2.74
CA TYR A 101 -2.18 -9.02 4.03
C TYR A 101 -3.47 -9.26 4.84
N HIS A 102 -4.58 -8.62 4.44
CA HIS A 102 -5.82 -8.62 5.20
C HIS A 102 -6.46 -10.01 5.21
N ARG A 103 -7.13 -10.38 6.30
CA ARG A 103 -7.75 -11.72 6.44
C ARG A 103 -8.88 -11.98 5.44
N ALA A 104 -9.48 -10.95 4.86
CA ALA A 104 -10.45 -11.11 3.78
C ALA A 104 -9.81 -11.62 2.49
N VAL A 105 -8.49 -11.41 2.29
CA VAL A 105 -7.76 -11.98 1.15
C VAL A 105 -7.37 -13.41 1.49
N THR A 106 -8.23 -14.35 1.18
CA THR A 106 -8.04 -15.78 1.50
C THR A 106 -7.05 -16.46 0.58
N ASP A 107 -6.97 -16.03 -0.68
CA ASP A 107 -6.03 -16.52 -1.71
C ASP A 107 -5.27 -15.36 -2.35
N GLU A 108 -3.99 -15.25 -2.02
CA GLU A 108 -3.09 -14.20 -2.54
C GLU A 108 -2.79 -14.37 -4.02
N ARG A 109 -2.71 -15.62 -4.51
CA ARG A 109 -2.45 -15.89 -5.92
C ARG A 109 -3.64 -15.52 -6.79
N ALA A 110 -4.85 -15.86 -6.35
CA ALA A 110 -6.08 -15.44 -7.02
C ALA A 110 -6.18 -13.92 -7.06
N ALA A 111 -5.97 -13.25 -5.92
CA ALA A 111 -5.97 -11.78 -5.83
C ALA A 111 -4.96 -11.13 -6.79
N LEU A 112 -3.70 -11.57 -6.76
CA LEU A 112 -2.65 -11.05 -7.65
C LEU A 112 -2.92 -11.40 -9.12
N GLY A 113 -3.48 -12.58 -9.41
CA GLY A 113 -3.90 -12.98 -10.74
C GLY A 113 -5.00 -12.08 -11.31
N ASN A 114 -5.98 -11.67 -10.49
CA ASN A 114 -7.02 -10.72 -10.86
C ASN A 114 -6.43 -9.34 -11.16
N LEU A 115 -5.50 -8.83 -10.32
CA LEU A 115 -4.79 -7.57 -10.60
C LEU A 115 -3.95 -7.65 -11.87
N HIS A 116 -3.25 -8.78 -12.10
CA HIS A 116 -2.45 -8.99 -13.32
C HIS A 116 -3.33 -8.99 -14.57
N ARG A 117 -4.49 -9.67 -14.53
CA ARG A 117 -5.43 -9.68 -15.64
C ARG A 117 -5.96 -8.30 -15.96
N ALA A 118 -6.32 -7.52 -14.93
CA ALA A 118 -6.87 -6.17 -15.05
C ALA A 118 -5.87 -5.14 -15.59
N LEU A 119 -4.57 -5.32 -15.38
CA LEU A 119 -3.53 -4.48 -15.94
C LEU A 119 -3.40 -4.67 -17.45
N ARG A 120 -3.20 -3.59 -18.18
CA ARG A 120 -2.75 -3.58 -19.58
C ARG A 120 -1.35 -4.18 -19.70
N LYS A 121 -0.99 -4.66 -20.89
CA LYS A 121 0.38 -5.11 -21.20
C LYS A 121 1.37 -3.97 -20.90
N GLY A 122 2.42 -4.27 -20.13
CA GLY A 122 3.38 -3.26 -19.66
C GLY A 122 2.86 -2.32 -18.56
N GLY A 123 1.63 -2.51 -18.07
CA GLY A 123 1.04 -1.74 -16.97
C GLY A 123 1.79 -1.96 -15.64
N LEU A 124 1.63 -1.01 -14.72
CA LEU A 124 2.39 -0.94 -13.47
C LEU A 124 1.52 -1.33 -12.27
N LEU A 125 1.96 -2.32 -11.51
CA LEU A 125 1.46 -2.61 -10.17
C LEU A 125 2.39 -1.98 -9.13
N LEU A 126 1.82 -1.19 -8.22
CA LEU A 126 2.45 -0.75 -6.98
C LEU A 126 1.79 -1.47 -5.82
N ILE A 127 2.56 -2.13 -4.97
CA ILE A 127 2.04 -2.91 -3.86
C ILE A 127 2.86 -2.69 -2.59
N GLN A 128 2.17 -2.55 -1.44
CA GLN A 128 2.80 -2.53 -0.13
C GLN A 128 2.12 -3.53 0.80
N VAL A 129 2.94 -4.17 1.65
CA VAL A 129 2.50 -5.10 2.69
C VAL A 129 3.36 -4.93 3.95
N PRO A 130 2.86 -5.27 5.15
CA PRO A 130 3.64 -5.22 6.38
C PRO A 130 4.75 -6.28 6.36
N ALA A 131 5.93 -5.89 6.86
CA ALA A 131 7.10 -6.77 6.91
C ALA A 131 7.18 -7.56 8.22
N PHE A 132 7.78 -8.74 8.14
CA PHE A 132 8.26 -9.61 9.21
C PHE A 132 7.22 -9.98 10.30
N ASN A 133 6.92 -11.26 10.42
CA ASN A 133 6.08 -11.79 11.50
C ASN A 133 6.63 -11.47 12.90
N LEU A 134 7.93 -11.24 13.03
CA LEU A 134 8.57 -10.77 14.26
C LEU A 134 7.98 -9.46 14.80
N LEU A 135 7.48 -8.59 13.90
CA LEU A 135 6.87 -7.30 14.24
C LEU A 135 5.36 -7.40 14.54
N ARG A 136 4.80 -8.60 14.58
CA ARG A 136 3.38 -8.81 14.88
C ARG A 136 3.03 -8.35 16.29
N GLY A 137 1.89 -7.66 16.43
CA GLY A 137 1.43 -7.14 17.72
C GLY A 137 -0.04 -6.70 17.70
N ALA A 138 -0.47 -5.93 18.70
CA ALA A 138 -1.84 -5.47 18.89
C ALA A 138 -2.40 -4.72 17.65
N HIS A 139 -1.56 -3.97 16.94
CA HIS A 139 -1.93 -3.31 15.69
C HIS A 139 -2.44 -4.30 14.64
N ASP A 140 -1.78 -5.46 14.47
CA ASP A 140 -2.19 -6.48 13.50
C ASP A 140 -3.58 -7.04 13.77
N VAL A 141 -3.94 -7.16 15.05
CA VAL A 141 -5.29 -7.57 15.44
C VAL A 141 -6.30 -6.49 15.06
N ALA A 142 -5.98 -5.22 15.36
CA ALA A 142 -6.85 -4.08 15.07
C ALA A 142 -7.11 -3.86 13.58
N VAL A 143 -6.15 -4.19 12.70
CA VAL A 143 -6.27 -4.05 11.24
C VAL A 143 -6.49 -5.39 10.53
N HIS A 144 -6.88 -6.41 11.27
CA HIS A 144 -7.20 -7.75 10.73
C HIS A 144 -6.10 -8.38 9.88
N THR A 145 -4.84 -8.25 10.29
CA THR A 145 -3.69 -8.82 9.58
C THR A 145 -3.70 -10.34 9.65
N ARG A 146 -3.80 -11.01 8.50
CA ARG A 146 -3.65 -12.46 8.38
C ARG A 146 -2.19 -12.86 8.55
N ARG A 147 -1.27 -12.23 7.79
CA ARG A 147 0.17 -12.49 7.80
C ARG A 147 0.99 -11.24 7.47
N ARG A 148 2.28 -11.31 7.77
CA ARG A 148 3.30 -10.36 7.36
C ARG A 148 4.27 -11.05 6.40
N TYR A 149 4.99 -10.28 5.61
CA TYR A 149 5.78 -10.78 4.49
C TYR A 149 7.27 -10.51 4.68
N ARG A 150 8.10 -11.39 4.12
CA ARG A 150 9.48 -11.05 3.76
C ARG A 150 9.52 -10.59 2.32
N ARG A 151 10.46 -9.70 1.98
CA ARG A 151 10.66 -9.22 0.60
C ARG A 151 10.73 -10.35 -0.42
N ARG A 152 11.48 -11.43 -0.12
CA ARG A 152 11.63 -12.59 -1.01
C ARG A 152 10.29 -13.32 -1.25
N GLU A 153 9.43 -13.39 -0.25
CA GLU A 153 8.10 -14.03 -0.37
C GLU A 153 7.18 -13.22 -1.29
N LEU A 154 7.11 -11.89 -1.10
CA LEU A 154 6.33 -11.02 -1.99
C LEU A 154 6.83 -11.09 -3.43
N VAL A 155 8.16 -11.05 -3.64
CA VAL A 155 8.77 -11.16 -4.98
C VAL A 155 8.42 -12.50 -5.63
N ARG A 156 8.47 -13.60 -4.87
CA ARG A 156 8.10 -14.92 -5.37
C ARG A 156 6.63 -14.96 -5.79
N LEU A 157 5.71 -14.50 -4.94
CA LEU A 157 4.27 -14.44 -5.25
C LEU A 157 3.98 -13.61 -6.52
N LEU A 158 4.60 -12.44 -6.64
CA LEU A 158 4.45 -11.60 -7.83
C LEU A 158 4.93 -12.32 -9.10
N ARG A 159 6.08 -13.00 -9.06
CA ARG A 159 6.62 -13.75 -10.21
C ARG A 159 5.75 -14.95 -10.58
N GLU A 160 5.28 -15.70 -9.58
CA GLU A 160 4.39 -16.85 -9.78
C GLU A 160 3.05 -16.46 -10.41
N THR A 161 2.64 -15.21 -10.26
CA THR A 161 1.41 -14.64 -10.85
C THR A 161 1.66 -13.83 -12.13
N GLY A 162 2.85 -13.95 -12.73
CA GLY A 162 3.18 -13.38 -14.04
C GLY A 162 3.82 -12.00 -14.03
N PHE A 163 3.99 -11.37 -12.87
CA PHE A 163 4.58 -10.04 -12.79
C PHE A 163 6.11 -10.03 -12.94
N GLN A 164 6.62 -9.04 -13.66
CA GLN A 164 8.04 -8.70 -13.70
C GLN A 164 8.37 -7.66 -12.62
N VAL A 165 9.01 -8.09 -11.54
CA VAL A 165 9.37 -7.19 -10.43
C VAL A 165 10.50 -6.26 -10.85
N LYS A 166 10.25 -4.95 -10.84
CA LYS A 166 11.22 -3.88 -11.18
C LYS A 166 11.93 -3.34 -9.95
N LEU A 167 11.22 -3.25 -8.83
CA LEU A 167 11.76 -2.89 -7.52
C LEU A 167 11.06 -3.71 -6.46
N ALA A 168 11.80 -4.17 -5.46
CA ALA A 168 11.24 -4.65 -4.20
C ALA A 168 12.20 -4.25 -3.07
N SER A 169 11.69 -3.51 -2.10
CA SER A 169 12.49 -2.98 -0.99
C SER A 169 11.71 -3.02 0.31
N TYR A 170 12.44 -3.10 1.41
CA TYR A 170 11.85 -2.71 2.69
C TYR A 170 11.72 -1.19 2.76
N ARG A 171 10.86 -0.73 3.67
CA ARG A 171 10.60 0.68 3.95
C ARG A 171 10.61 0.93 5.45
N LEU A 172 10.82 2.19 5.83
CA LEU A 172 10.87 2.64 7.22
C LEU A 172 11.98 1.94 7.99
N PHE A 173 13.19 1.96 7.41
CA PHE A 173 14.36 1.26 7.93
C PHE A 173 14.70 1.59 9.40
N PRO A 174 14.76 2.86 9.87
CA PRO A 174 15.11 3.17 11.26
C PRO A 174 14.10 2.68 12.28
N PHE A 175 12.85 2.46 11.85
CA PHE A 175 11.76 2.02 12.73
C PHE A 175 11.78 0.50 12.99
N PHE A 176 12.59 -0.25 12.25
CA PHE A 176 12.62 -1.72 12.39
C PHE A 176 13.08 -2.15 13.79
N LEU A 177 14.25 -1.68 14.23
CA LEU A 177 14.80 -2.06 15.54
C LEU A 177 13.94 -1.55 16.72
N PRO A 178 13.53 -0.27 16.77
CA PRO A 178 12.63 0.22 17.82
C PRO A 178 11.30 -0.56 17.86
N ALA A 179 10.70 -0.83 16.69
CA ALA A 179 9.46 -1.61 16.64
C ALA A 179 9.66 -3.05 17.12
N MET A 180 10.77 -3.70 16.73
CA MET A 180 11.11 -5.04 17.19
C MET A 180 11.28 -5.11 18.71
N LEU A 181 12.04 -4.17 19.28
CA LEU A 181 12.28 -4.11 20.71
C LEU A 181 10.97 -3.85 21.47
N TRP A 182 10.20 -2.86 21.03
CA TRP A 182 8.88 -2.55 21.59
C TRP A 182 7.95 -3.78 21.58
N ARG A 183 7.86 -4.50 20.45
CA ARG A 183 7.02 -5.71 20.34
C ARG A 183 7.47 -6.85 21.25
N ARG A 184 8.78 -6.97 21.49
CA ARG A 184 9.30 -7.96 22.45
C ARG A 184 8.90 -7.63 23.89
N LEU A 185 8.98 -6.35 24.26
CA LEU A 185 8.66 -5.88 25.62
C LEU A 185 7.16 -5.93 25.91
N THR A 186 6.31 -5.62 24.92
CA THR A 186 4.84 -5.54 25.11
C THR A 186 4.08 -6.82 24.82
N ARG A 187 4.74 -7.91 24.38
CA ARG A 187 4.10 -9.22 24.18
C ARG A 187 3.54 -9.83 25.46
N ALA A 188 4.10 -9.49 26.61
CA ALA A 188 3.69 -10.02 27.92
C ALA A 188 2.41 -9.38 28.47
N ASP A 189 2.00 -8.19 27.97
CA ASP A 189 0.97 -7.39 28.66
C ASP A 189 -0.47 -7.64 28.20
N GLY A 190 -0.76 -8.59 27.31
CA GLY A 190 -2.12 -8.93 26.88
C GLY A 190 -2.98 -7.73 26.42
N GLY A 191 -2.33 -6.62 26.00
CA GLY A 191 -2.94 -5.32 25.76
C GLY A 191 -4.07 -5.36 24.73
N GLN A 192 -5.09 -4.52 24.98
CA GLN A 192 -6.21 -4.34 24.04
C GLN A 192 -5.72 -3.98 22.61
N PRO A 193 -6.40 -4.46 21.57
CA PRO A 193 -6.08 -4.14 20.19
C PRO A 193 -6.12 -2.62 19.97
N ARG A 194 -4.97 -2.01 19.78
CA ARG A 194 -4.86 -0.56 19.49
C ARG A 194 -4.03 -0.36 18.22
N SER A 195 -4.53 0.49 17.33
CA SER A 195 -3.78 0.88 16.15
C SER A 195 -2.62 1.79 16.53
N ASP A 196 -1.41 1.48 16.04
CA ASP A 196 -0.23 2.34 16.22
C ASP A 196 -0.41 3.72 15.56
N LEU A 197 -1.35 3.85 14.62
CA LEU A 197 -1.70 5.10 13.92
C LEU A 197 -2.44 6.12 14.79
N VAL A 198 -2.85 5.75 16.00
CA VAL A 198 -3.47 6.66 16.97
C VAL A 198 -2.42 7.49 17.73
N ARG A 199 -1.14 7.09 17.70
CA ARG A 199 -0.08 7.84 18.39
C ARG A 199 0.25 9.13 17.64
N SER A 200 -0.06 10.25 18.26
CA SER A 200 0.38 11.56 17.81
C SER A 200 1.79 11.86 18.29
N PHE A 201 2.64 12.32 17.38
CA PHE A 201 3.95 12.86 17.71
C PHE A 201 3.89 14.38 17.85
N PRO A 202 4.77 15.02 18.63
CA PRO A 202 4.93 16.45 18.59
C PRO A 202 5.13 16.95 17.15
N PRO A 203 4.62 18.14 16.78
CA PRO A 203 4.67 18.63 15.39
C PRO A 203 6.08 18.62 14.77
N TRP A 204 7.10 19.02 15.54
CA TRP A 204 8.49 19.02 15.08
C TRP A 204 9.01 17.61 14.74
N MET A 205 8.65 16.61 15.57
CA MET A 205 9.02 15.21 15.32
C MET A 205 8.30 14.66 14.08
N ALA A 206 7.01 14.96 13.92
CA ALA A 206 6.25 14.56 12.74
C ALA A 206 6.88 15.15 11.46
N GLN A 207 7.35 16.40 11.48
CA GLN A 207 8.06 17.02 10.36
C GLN A 207 9.39 16.30 10.05
N LEU A 208 10.20 15.99 11.06
CA LEU A 208 11.45 15.23 10.85
C LEU A 208 11.18 13.86 10.24
N LEU A 209 10.13 13.17 10.69
CA LEU A 209 9.71 11.90 10.13
C LEU A 209 9.29 12.02 8.67
N ILE A 210 8.56 13.08 8.31
CA ILE A 210 8.16 13.36 6.93
C ILE A 210 9.40 13.64 6.06
N VAL A 211 10.35 14.44 6.52
CA VAL A 211 11.60 14.72 5.78
C VAL A 211 12.38 13.43 5.55
N TYR A 212 12.57 12.63 6.60
CA TYR A 212 13.24 11.33 6.49
C TYR A 212 12.56 10.42 5.45
N ILE A 213 11.23 10.23 5.56
CA ILE A 213 10.50 9.34 4.65
C ILE A 213 10.57 9.83 3.20
N LYS A 214 10.49 11.15 2.97
CA LYS A 214 10.65 11.72 1.62
C LYS A 214 12.06 11.46 1.06
N ALA A 215 13.09 11.51 1.90
CA ALA A 215 14.46 11.14 1.50
C ALA A 215 14.56 9.64 1.17
N GLU A 216 14.02 8.77 2.03
CA GLU A 216 13.93 7.33 1.78
C GLU A 216 13.19 7.04 0.46
N ASN A 217 12.03 7.69 0.23
CA ASN A 217 11.25 7.54 -1.00
C ASN A 217 12.02 7.97 -2.25
N ARG A 218 12.85 9.02 -2.16
CA ARG A 218 13.75 9.44 -3.27
C ARG A 218 14.75 8.33 -3.58
N CYS A 219 15.41 7.78 -2.57
CA CYS A 219 16.34 6.66 -2.74
C CYS A 219 15.66 5.44 -3.38
N LEU A 220 14.50 5.03 -2.87
CA LEU A 220 13.71 3.94 -3.44
C LEU A 220 13.32 4.22 -4.89
N SER A 221 12.92 5.44 -5.19
CA SER A 221 12.49 5.81 -6.53
C SER A 221 13.62 5.81 -7.57
N VAL A 222 14.88 5.89 -7.18
CA VAL A 222 16.05 5.73 -8.08
C VAL A 222 16.65 4.31 -8.03
N GLY A 223 15.96 3.35 -7.41
CA GLY A 223 16.36 1.94 -7.41
C GLY A 223 17.18 1.48 -6.21
N VAL A 224 17.51 2.36 -5.27
CA VAL A 224 18.19 1.96 -4.03
C VAL A 224 17.24 1.11 -3.19
N THR A 225 17.71 -0.04 -2.69
CA THR A 225 16.90 -0.95 -1.87
C THR A 225 17.42 -1.01 -0.45
N LEU A 226 16.50 -1.07 0.52
CA LEU A 226 16.81 -1.18 1.93
C LEU A 226 16.78 -2.64 2.39
N PRO A 227 17.71 -3.05 3.27
CA PRO A 227 17.84 -4.45 3.71
C PRO A 227 16.78 -4.86 4.75
N LEU A 228 16.24 -3.90 5.51
CA LEU A 228 15.27 -4.09 6.60
C LEU A 228 14.26 -2.92 6.60
N GLY A 229 13.14 -3.11 7.30
CA GLY A 229 12.10 -2.10 7.49
C GLY A 229 10.81 -2.69 8.03
N THR A 230 9.82 -1.87 8.32
CA THR A 230 8.54 -2.33 8.88
C THR A 230 7.50 -2.70 7.82
N SER A 231 7.73 -2.32 6.57
CA SER A 231 6.90 -2.65 5.41
C SER A 231 7.76 -3.13 4.23
N VAL A 232 7.15 -3.86 3.30
CA VAL A 232 7.73 -4.20 1.99
C VAL A 232 6.94 -3.48 0.92
N PHE A 233 7.62 -2.74 0.06
CA PHE A 233 7.06 -2.12 -1.13
C PHE A 233 7.63 -2.80 -2.37
N ALA A 234 6.79 -3.01 -3.38
CA ALA A 234 7.24 -3.46 -4.69
C ALA A 234 6.55 -2.69 -5.82
N ALA A 235 7.30 -2.49 -6.90
CA ALA A 235 6.83 -2.02 -8.19
C ALA A 235 7.08 -3.14 -9.21
N ALA A 236 6.02 -3.57 -9.90
CA ALA A 236 6.09 -4.68 -10.85
C ALA A 236 5.29 -4.36 -12.11
N ARG A 237 5.61 -5.02 -13.23
CA ARG A 237 4.92 -4.85 -14.51
C ARG A 237 4.27 -6.16 -14.96
N LYS A 238 3.15 -6.01 -15.68
CA LYS A 238 2.58 -7.09 -16.48
C LYS A 238 3.41 -7.33 -17.71
#